data_bc7c3107f3182fb00a9093e8bea3ce63
#
_entry.id   bc7c3107f3182fb00a9093e8bea3ce63
#
_cell.length_a   1.000
_cell.length_b   1.000
_cell.length_c   1.000
_cell.angle_alpha   90.00
_cell.angle_beta   90.00
_cell.angle_gamma   90.00
#
_symmetry.space_group_name_H-M   'P 1'
#
loop_
_entity.id
_entity.type
_entity.pdbx_description
1 polymer ?
#
loop_
_entity_poly.entity_id
_entity_poly.type
_entity_poly.pdbx_seq_one_letter_code
_entity_poly.pdbx_strand_id
1 'polypeptide(L)'
;MKKHILILVGLLVNLSFCFAQSQNKVSGHVTDSLTQKPVEFVNVVLLNADSAFVCGAVTDSLGYYELSSKNLVKDKNYVIQVTHVCYDRKMIPFYHKDQTEMSIKLVSNTTSLDEMVVTGIKTKVRNRLNFTYSFTDQMKDKVRLTSRLLENIPTVFVDCNSTIHIKGSSNILILKNGIELTDNSLVDQIQPANVKSVEIMYNIPSQYANQNYTAIMNIITEREQGYSFMVDNKTAVDASMNDTKVNIGYGTEKNSFYLFYKQYYRNLKMKTEDRIFDKEGTLLSEDIYTTFPRKECDNEFFYGYTYQPNSNFQIGVDGYLSLYRERFQNMYENQNTSFSLLKEAFNTQNYKGYANYKDDKNHLKFEVSFNKKTIDDNDAYIADETMIKQNENQEIYGSKLDYNRKINESTILYSGVKYSHSKTKGLFNNNYSDIAERYHCNNIFAYAELMKSLGENWMVDAGVSFQNYHRSFADGTRVKKTDFFPKFNISYAWDNSNLALGYSSYLNDPSIWQMLPFIKKESPNISTKGNPYLKSQKNGTLSLEYRDLCKTLSLEICLYHYFFVPLSYETATLLSQLCRPVSRSA
;
A
#
# COMPACT_ATOMS: atom_id res chain seq x y z
N MET A 1 7.87 46.15 12.90
CA MET A 1 8.71 45.23 12.12
C MET A 1 9.75 44.47 12.95
N LYS A 2 10.56 45.09 13.79
CA LYS A 2 11.58 44.34 14.60
C LYS A 2 11.01 43.29 15.57
N LYS A 3 9.83 43.47 16.16
CA LYS A 3 9.17 42.51 17.08
C LYS A 3 8.65 41.25 16.37
N HIS A 4 8.20 41.36 15.13
CA HIS A 4 7.70 40.21 14.36
C HIS A 4 8.82 39.33 13.80
N ILE A 5 9.99 39.93 13.51
CA ILE A 5 11.19 39.19 13.09
C ILE A 5 11.76 38.37 14.27
N LEU A 6 11.73 38.91 15.50
CA LEU A 6 12.17 38.17 16.69
C LEU A 6 11.25 36.98 17.02
N ILE A 7 9.94 37.12 16.79
CA ILE A 7 8.98 36.02 16.97
C ILE A 7 9.18 34.92 15.90
N LEU A 8 9.47 35.31 14.67
CA LEU A 8 9.76 34.36 13.58
C LEU A 8 11.07 33.61 13.80
N VAL A 9 12.12 34.30 14.28
CA VAL A 9 13.41 33.69 14.65
C VAL A 9 13.27 32.82 15.91
N GLY A 10 12.46 33.21 16.88
CA GLY A 10 12.15 32.42 18.06
C GLY A 10 11.33 31.14 17.73
N LEU A 11 10.47 31.20 16.72
CA LEU A 11 9.74 30.01 16.21
C LEU A 11 10.68 29.07 15.44
N LEU A 12 11.63 29.60 14.68
CA LEU A 12 12.63 28.80 13.96
C LEU A 12 13.64 28.12 14.88
N VAL A 13 13.99 28.75 16.01
CA VAL A 13 14.92 28.16 16.99
C VAL A 13 14.24 27.06 17.84
N ASN A 14 12.93 27.14 18.08
CA ASN A 14 12.20 26.06 18.78
C ASN A 14 11.95 24.81 17.95
N LEU A 15 12.15 24.86 16.62
CA LEU A 15 12.09 23.69 15.75
C LEU A 15 13.34 22.78 15.84
N SER A 16 14.37 23.19 16.56
CA SER A 16 15.66 22.46 16.63
C SER A 16 15.76 21.47 17.78
N PHE A 17 14.76 21.36 18.66
CA PHE A 17 14.72 20.33 19.71
C PHE A 17 13.79 19.17 19.33
N CYS A 18 13.97 18.63 18.14
CA CYS A 18 13.53 17.28 17.86
C CYS A 18 14.54 16.35 18.52
N PHE A 19 14.14 15.65 19.57
CA PHE A 19 14.94 14.59 20.16
C PHE A 19 15.31 13.60 19.06
N ALA A 20 16.58 13.60 18.67
CA ALA A 20 17.14 12.55 17.83
C ALA A 20 17.10 11.26 18.66
N GLN A 21 16.02 10.49 18.55
CA GLN A 21 16.06 9.09 18.93
C GLN A 21 17.15 8.47 18.06
N SER A 22 18.18 7.90 18.67
CA SER A 22 19.24 7.20 17.97
C SER A 22 18.60 6.04 17.20
N GLN A 23 18.34 6.25 15.94
CA GLN A 23 17.93 5.17 15.03
C GLN A 23 19.18 4.37 14.70
N ASN A 24 19.12 3.06 14.79
CA ASN A 24 20.17 2.21 14.27
C ASN A 24 20.29 2.46 12.77
N LYS A 25 21.52 2.64 12.29
CA LYS A 25 21.81 3.00 10.91
C LYS A 25 22.79 2.02 10.30
N VAL A 26 22.62 1.75 9.02
CA VAL A 26 23.59 1.05 8.18
C VAL A 26 23.83 1.91 6.95
N SER A 27 25.08 2.26 6.69
CA SER A 27 25.45 3.08 5.54
C SER A 27 26.56 2.41 4.73
N GLY A 28 26.86 2.94 3.56
CA GLY A 28 27.96 2.45 2.75
C GLY A 28 27.97 3.05 1.36
N HIS A 29 28.83 2.50 0.52
CA HIS A 29 28.97 2.94 -0.87
C HIS A 29 28.75 1.78 -1.84
N VAL A 30 28.12 2.08 -2.94
CA VAL A 30 27.95 1.15 -4.06
C VAL A 30 28.87 1.57 -5.18
N THR A 31 29.71 0.64 -5.64
CA THR A 31 30.68 0.88 -6.72
C THR A 31 30.55 -0.18 -7.81
N ASP A 32 30.91 0.18 -9.02
CA ASP A 32 31.08 -0.76 -10.13
C ASP A 32 32.31 -1.66 -9.89
N SER A 33 32.15 -2.95 -10.09
CA SER A 33 33.20 -3.93 -9.77
C SER A 33 34.44 -3.84 -10.68
N LEU A 34 34.28 -3.36 -11.90
CA LEU A 34 35.36 -3.24 -12.89
C LEU A 34 36.00 -1.86 -12.85
N THR A 35 35.20 -0.81 -12.91
CA THR A 35 35.68 0.58 -13.01
C THR A 35 35.99 1.20 -11.67
N GLN A 36 35.55 0.60 -10.57
CA GLN A 36 35.63 1.13 -9.18
C GLN A 36 34.96 2.51 -9.03
N LYS A 37 34.19 2.96 -10.00
CA LYS A 37 33.43 4.22 -9.93
C LYS A 37 32.18 4.05 -9.08
N PRO A 38 31.75 5.11 -8.38
CA PRO A 38 30.49 5.09 -7.64
C PRO A 38 29.32 4.88 -8.61
N VAL A 39 28.30 4.16 -8.13
CA VAL A 39 27.05 3.93 -8.87
C VAL A 39 25.92 4.65 -8.18
N GLU A 40 25.36 5.65 -8.86
CA GLU A 40 24.21 6.42 -8.40
C GLU A 40 22.89 5.71 -8.75
N PHE A 41 21.80 6.10 -8.09
CA PHE A 41 20.44 5.58 -8.30
C PHE A 41 20.26 4.08 -8.07
N VAL A 42 21.11 3.47 -7.28
CA VAL A 42 20.96 2.07 -6.87
C VAL A 42 19.92 1.98 -5.76
N ASN A 43 18.90 1.17 -5.94
CA ASN A 43 17.97 0.83 -4.87
C ASN A 43 18.67 -0.14 -3.90
N VAL A 44 18.85 0.27 -2.66
CA VAL A 44 19.40 -0.54 -1.56
C VAL A 44 18.31 -0.76 -0.54
N VAL A 45 17.89 -2.00 -0.36
CA VAL A 45 16.74 -2.36 0.49
C VAL A 45 17.19 -3.36 1.54
N LEU A 46 16.81 -3.12 2.79
CA LEU A 46 17.04 -4.05 3.90
C LEU A 46 15.77 -4.87 4.15
N LEU A 47 15.95 -6.17 4.17
CA LEU A 47 14.91 -7.15 4.46
C LEU A 47 15.25 -7.89 5.76
N ASN A 48 14.27 -8.29 6.53
CA ASN A 48 14.48 -9.20 7.66
C ASN A 48 14.76 -10.65 7.18
N ALA A 49 14.97 -11.57 8.09
CA ALA A 49 15.20 -12.99 7.78
C ALA A 49 14.02 -13.62 7.00
N ASP A 50 12.80 -13.14 7.22
CA ASP A 50 11.58 -13.60 6.53
C ASP A 50 11.34 -12.85 5.21
N SER A 51 12.35 -12.10 4.74
CA SER A 51 12.30 -11.28 3.51
C SER A 51 11.26 -10.16 3.53
N ALA A 52 10.76 -9.78 4.70
CA ALA A 52 9.90 -8.62 4.84
C ALA A 52 10.72 -7.32 4.82
N PHE A 53 10.15 -6.27 4.24
CA PHE A 53 10.79 -4.97 4.13
C PHE A 53 11.02 -4.32 5.50
N VAL A 54 12.22 -3.82 5.75
CA VAL A 54 12.58 -3.07 6.96
C VAL A 54 12.78 -1.59 6.65
N CYS A 55 13.62 -1.27 5.67
CA CYS A 55 13.84 0.08 5.15
C CYS A 55 14.57 0.02 3.80
N GLY A 56 14.61 1.14 3.07
CA GLY A 56 15.33 1.25 1.81
C GLY A 56 15.86 2.66 1.57
N ALA A 57 16.88 2.75 0.74
CA ALA A 57 17.52 4.00 0.31
C ALA A 57 17.93 3.87 -1.16
N VAL A 58 18.14 5.02 -1.80
CA VAL A 58 18.71 5.12 -3.14
C VAL A 58 20.08 5.78 -3.02
N THR A 59 21.09 5.27 -3.73
CA THR A 59 22.43 5.85 -3.70
C THR A 59 22.49 7.23 -4.35
N ASP A 60 23.27 8.12 -3.76
CA ASP A 60 23.58 9.44 -4.32
C ASP A 60 24.67 9.36 -5.42
N SER A 61 25.10 10.51 -5.92
CA SER A 61 26.14 10.62 -6.97
C SER A 61 27.51 10.10 -6.56
N LEU A 62 27.77 9.95 -5.26
CA LEU A 62 28.99 9.34 -4.71
C LEU A 62 28.79 7.85 -4.44
N GLY A 63 27.66 7.28 -4.82
CA GLY A 63 27.27 5.91 -4.54
C GLY A 63 26.93 5.66 -3.08
N TYR A 64 26.77 6.71 -2.25
CA TYR A 64 26.50 6.60 -0.83
C TYR A 64 25.02 6.27 -0.58
N TYR A 65 24.77 5.38 0.38
CA TYR A 65 23.43 5.07 0.90
C TYR A 65 23.41 5.04 2.43
N GLU A 66 22.26 5.35 3.02
CA GLU A 66 22.00 5.24 4.45
C GLU A 66 20.64 4.58 4.69
N LEU A 67 20.64 3.42 5.33
CA LEU A 67 19.45 2.70 5.78
C LEU A 67 19.22 3.00 7.25
N SER A 68 18.07 3.56 7.58
CA SER A 68 17.72 3.93 8.95
C SER A 68 16.30 3.49 9.27
N SER A 69 16.11 2.78 10.37
CA SER A 69 14.80 2.32 10.80
C SER A 69 14.76 2.06 12.30
N LYS A 70 13.60 2.33 12.92
CA LYS A 70 13.31 1.91 14.29
C LYS A 70 13.23 0.39 14.44
N ASN A 71 12.92 -0.31 13.35
CA ASN A 71 12.79 -1.76 13.29
C ASN A 71 14.13 -2.46 13.02
N LEU A 72 15.21 -1.71 12.85
CA LEU A 72 16.55 -2.25 12.69
C LEU A 72 17.13 -2.57 14.08
N VAL A 73 17.15 -3.84 14.43
CA VAL A 73 17.58 -4.34 15.74
C VAL A 73 18.98 -4.93 15.64
N LYS A 74 19.84 -4.67 16.62
CA LYS A 74 21.16 -5.30 16.71
C LYS A 74 21.05 -6.81 16.93
N ASP A 75 22.10 -7.51 16.56
CA ASP A 75 22.26 -8.97 16.71
C ASP A 75 21.19 -9.80 15.99
N LYS A 76 20.67 -9.28 14.87
CA LYS A 76 19.75 -9.99 13.97
C LYS A 76 20.31 -10.15 12.56
N ASN A 77 19.84 -11.19 11.89
CA ASN A 77 20.12 -11.45 10.49
C ASN A 77 19.15 -10.67 9.58
N TYR A 78 19.70 -10.07 8.56
CA TYR A 78 19.00 -9.32 7.52
C TYR A 78 19.53 -9.74 6.15
N VAL A 79 18.87 -9.29 5.10
CA VAL A 79 19.35 -9.40 3.72
C VAL A 79 19.30 -8.01 3.09
N ILE A 80 20.43 -7.57 2.54
CA ILE A 80 20.48 -6.35 1.73
C ILE A 80 20.24 -6.75 0.27
N GLN A 81 19.16 -6.28 -0.29
CA GLN A 81 18.85 -6.42 -1.71
C GLN A 81 19.26 -5.14 -2.43
N VAL A 82 20.00 -5.31 -3.53
CA VAL A 82 20.51 -4.22 -4.34
C VAL A 82 20.05 -4.41 -5.78
N THR A 83 19.42 -3.39 -6.35
CA THR A 83 18.91 -3.41 -7.73
C THR A 83 19.24 -2.12 -8.44
N HIS A 84 19.65 -2.24 -9.70
CA HIS A 84 19.91 -1.12 -10.60
C HIS A 84 19.71 -1.58 -12.04
N VAL A 85 19.29 -0.67 -12.92
CA VAL A 85 18.94 -0.95 -14.31
C VAL A 85 20.09 -1.51 -15.15
N CYS A 86 21.32 -1.07 -14.87
CA CYS A 86 22.53 -1.46 -15.62
C CYS A 86 23.37 -2.54 -14.93
N TYR A 87 22.92 -3.08 -13.80
CA TYR A 87 23.69 -4.02 -12.99
C TYR A 87 22.86 -5.23 -12.58
N ASP A 88 23.53 -6.34 -12.36
CA ASP A 88 22.88 -7.55 -11.87
C ASP A 88 22.35 -7.34 -10.45
N ARG A 89 21.13 -7.82 -10.20
CA ARG A 89 20.53 -7.83 -8.86
C ARG A 89 21.42 -8.61 -7.90
N LYS A 90 21.67 -8.06 -6.72
CA LYS A 90 22.48 -8.68 -5.69
C LYS A 90 21.73 -8.82 -4.40
N MET A 91 21.81 -9.99 -3.77
CA MET A 91 21.28 -10.28 -2.44
C MET A 91 22.45 -10.58 -1.52
N ILE A 92 22.59 -9.86 -0.41
CA ILE A 92 23.75 -9.94 0.47
C ILE A 92 23.24 -10.24 1.88
N PRO A 93 23.54 -11.42 2.47
CA PRO A 93 23.29 -11.67 3.88
C PRO A 93 24.01 -10.65 4.75
N PHE A 94 23.31 -10.06 5.69
CA PHE A 94 23.84 -9.03 6.58
C PHE A 94 23.47 -9.34 8.03
N TYR A 95 24.45 -9.49 8.88
CA TYR A 95 24.27 -9.60 10.32
C TYR A 95 24.56 -8.26 10.98
N HIS A 96 23.52 -7.65 11.55
CA HIS A 96 23.64 -6.32 12.16
C HIS A 96 24.28 -6.41 13.55
N LYS A 97 25.60 -6.24 13.60
CA LYS A 97 26.39 -6.13 14.82
C LYS A 97 26.85 -4.68 15.03
N ASP A 98 28.06 -4.46 15.42
CA ASP A 98 28.64 -3.11 15.55
C ASP A 98 29.10 -2.52 14.20
N GLN A 99 29.08 -3.30 13.15
CA GLN A 99 29.41 -2.84 11.80
C GLN A 99 28.23 -2.06 11.22
N THR A 100 28.41 -0.75 11.08
CA THR A 100 27.41 0.18 10.54
C THR A 100 27.71 0.60 9.10
N GLU A 101 28.85 0.20 8.55
CA GLU A 101 29.27 0.56 7.20
C GLU A 101 29.46 -0.69 6.34
N MET A 102 28.86 -0.73 5.14
CA MET A 102 28.93 -1.83 4.20
C MET A 102 29.05 -1.32 2.77
N SER A 103 30.23 -1.50 2.17
CA SER A 103 30.46 -1.21 0.74
C SER A 103 30.05 -2.37 -0.15
N ILE A 104 29.37 -2.07 -1.26
CA ILE A 104 28.78 -3.04 -2.17
C ILE A 104 29.39 -2.85 -3.57
N LYS A 105 29.83 -3.95 -4.17
CA LYS A 105 30.32 -3.95 -5.56
C LYS A 105 29.30 -4.61 -6.46
N LEU A 106 28.91 -3.93 -7.53
CA LEU A 106 27.99 -4.42 -8.53
C LEU A 106 28.72 -4.82 -9.80
N VAL A 107 28.27 -5.89 -10.42
CA VAL A 107 28.77 -6.32 -11.72
C VAL A 107 27.87 -5.71 -12.79
N SER A 108 28.49 -4.92 -13.68
CA SER A 108 27.77 -4.34 -14.81
C SER A 108 27.28 -5.44 -15.74
N ASN A 109 26.03 -5.33 -16.15
CA ASN A 109 25.47 -6.16 -17.22
C ASN A 109 26.07 -5.67 -18.55
N THR A 110 27.19 -6.26 -18.96
CA THR A 110 27.92 -5.92 -20.20
C THR A 110 27.25 -6.42 -21.47
N THR A 111 26.00 -6.11 -21.68
CA THR A 111 25.46 -5.96 -23.00
C THR A 111 25.53 -4.46 -23.30
N SER A 112 26.27 -4.03 -24.31
CA SER A 112 26.44 -2.65 -24.73
C SER A 112 25.05 -1.97 -24.73
N LEU A 113 24.80 -1.20 -23.71
CA LEU A 113 23.74 -0.23 -23.75
C LEU A 113 24.24 0.85 -24.68
N ASP A 114 23.80 0.81 -25.92
CA ASP A 114 23.66 2.05 -26.67
C ASP A 114 23.00 3.03 -25.70
N GLU A 115 23.62 4.17 -25.56
CA GLU A 115 23.31 5.29 -24.67
C GLU A 115 21.85 5.24 -24.21
N MET A 116 21.61 4.67 -23.01
CA MET A 116 20.29 4.73 -22.43
C MET A 116 20.06 6.21 -22.15
N VAL A 117 19.57 6.89 -23.16
CA VAL A 117 18.87 8.12 -22.97
C VAL A 117 17.71 7.71 -22.03
N VAL A 118 17.94 7.82 -20.71
CA VAL A 118 16.88 8.24 -19.83
C VAL A 118 16.47 9.54 -20.51
N THR A 119 15.59 9.42 -21.48
CA THR A 119 14.85 10.56 -21.97
C THR A 119 14.09 10.99 -20.73
N GLY A 120 14.83 11.78 -19.92
CA GLY A 120 14.21 12.66 -18.97
C GLY A 120 13.15 13.32 -19.78
N ILE A 121 12.01 12.70 -19.68
CA ILE A 121 10.72 13.10 -20.16
C ILE A 121 10.81 14.43 -20.91
N LYS A 122 10.86 14.40 -22.22
CA LYS A 122 10.20 15.41 -23.03
C LYS A 122 8.69 15.23 -22.88
N THR A 123 8.20 15.11 -21.66
CA THR A 123 6.84 15.47 -21.33
C THR A 123 6.78 16.97 -21.46
N LYS A 124 6.01 17.44 -22.41
CA LYS A 124 5.41 18.77 -22.32
C LYS A 124 4.91 18.86 -20.88
N VAL A 125 5.59 19.71 -20.10
CA VAL A 125 5.48 19.92 -18.66
C VAL A 125 4.01 20.12 -18.28
N ARG A 126 3.27 19.04 -18.02
CA ARG A 126 1.89 19.15 -17.55
C ARG A 126 1.69 18.74 -16.10
N ASN A 127 2.67 18.08 -15.50
CA ASN A 127 2.57 17.72 -14.09
C ASN A 127 3.92 17.19 -13.59
N ARG A 128 4.81 18.03 -13.08
CA ARG A 128 6.15 17.62 -12.64
C ARG A 128 6.16 16.87 -11.30
N LEU A 129 5.01 16.66 -10.67
CA LEU A 129 4.89 15.75 -9.53
C LEU A 129 4.57 14.31 -9.96
N ASN A 130 4.30 14.10 -11.25
CA ASN A 130 4.08 12.78 -11.83
C ASN A 130 5.31 12.39 -12.64
N PHE A 131 5.80 11.19 -12.40
CA PHE A 131 6.94 10.63 -13.10
C PHE A 131 6.46 9.58 -14.07
N THR A 132 6.95 9.64 -15.29
CA THR A 132 6.70 8.61 -16.29
C THR A 132 8.01 7.88 -16.59
N TYR A 133 8.00 6.58 -16.45
CA TYR A 133 9.12 5.70 -16.72
C TYR A 133 8.81 4.84 -17.93
N SER A 134 9.74 4.76 -18.87
CA SER A 134 9.67 3.89 -20.03
C SER A 134 10.79 2.85 -19.97
N PHE A 135 10.53 1.65 -20.46
CA PHE A 135 11.46 0.53 -20.42
C PHE A 135 11.91 0.18 -21.82
N THR A 136 13.17 -0.20 -21.96
CA THR A 136 13.71 -0.74 -23.21
C THR A 136 13.20 -2.17 -23.42
N ASP A 137 13.18 -2.64 -24.66
CA ASP A 137 12.75 -4.01 -24.96
C ASP A 137 13.67 -5.03 -24.28
N GLN A 138 14.98 -4.75 -24.21
CA GLN A 138 15.93 -5.59 -23.47
C GLN A 138 15.59 -5.75 -21.98
N MET A 139 15.05 -4.70 -21.33
CA MET A 139 14.62 -4.79 -19.93
C MET A 139 13.35 -5.63 -19.80
N LYS A 140 12.44 -5.50 -20.76
CA LYS A 140 11.19 -6.26 -20.79
C LYS A 140 11.44 -7.75 -21.04
N ASP A 141 12.36 -8.08 -21.93
CA ASP A 141 12.72 -9.46 -22.32
C ASP A 141 13.47 -10.21 -21.20
N LYS A 142 14.16 -9.51 -20.31
CA LYS A 142 14.90 -10.10 -19.19
C LYS A 142 14.01 -10.58 -18.05
N VAL A 143 12.77 -10.12 -17.98
CA VAL A 143 11.85 -10.43 -16.88
C VAL A 143 10.58 -11.10 -17.38
N ARG A 144 10.05 -12.01 -16.57
CA ARG A 144 8.80 -12.72 -16.89
C ARG A 144 7.58 -12.10 -16.24
N LEU A 145 7.77 -11.37 -15.14
CA LEU A 145 6.71 -10.74 -14.35
C LEU A 145 6.85 -9.23 -14.42
N THR A 146 5.74 -8.53 -14.59
CA THR A 146 5.74 -7.05 -14.62
C THR A 146 6.14 -6.48 -13.27
N SER A 147 5.80 -7.11 -12.15
CA SER A 147 6.30 -6.69 -10.84
C SER A 147 7.84 -6.60 -10.81
N ARG A 148 8.54 -7.51 -11.49
CA ARG A 148 10.03 -7.48 -11.61
C ARG A 148 10.52 -6.40 -12.55
N LEU A 149 9.74 -6.04 -13.57
CA LEU A 149 10.06 -4.89 -14.43
C LEU A 149 10.00 -3.58 -13.64
N LEU A 150 9.02 -3.46 -12.74
CA LEU A 150 8.82 -2.27 -11.92
C LEU A 150 9.96 -2.01 -10.92
N GLU A 151 10.70 -3.03 -10.50
CA GLU A 151 11.89 -2.87 -9.63
C GLU A 151 13.00 -2.01 -10.25
N ASN A 152 12.96 -1.79 -11.57
CA ASN A 152 13.90 -0.88 -12.23
C ASN A 152 13.53 0.59 -12.03
N ILE A 153 12.35 0.90 -11.52
CA ILE A 153 11.93 2.27 -11.21
C ILE A 153 12.54 2.68 -9.87
N PRO A 154 13.27 3.81 -9.80
CA PRO A 154 13.74 4.36 -8.54
C PRO A 154 12.59 4.50 -7.53
N THR A 155 12.83 4.19 -6.25
CA THR A 155 11.84 4.20 -5.17
C THR A 155 10.81 3.08 -5.19
N VAL A 156 10.78 2.21 -6.19
CA VAL A 156 9.92 1.03 -6.24
C VAL A 156 10.69 -0.20 -5.77
N PHE A 157 10.10 -0.95 -4.88
CA PHE A 157 10.61 -2.22 -4.38
C PHE A 157 9.51 -3.28 -4.41
N VAL A 158 9.86 -4.51 -4.72
CA VAL A 158 8.94 -5.65 -4.69
C VAL A 158 9.46 -6.70 -3.72
N ASP A 159 8.70 -7.00 -2.68
CA ASP A 159 9.08 -7.97 -1.66
C ASP A 159 8.96 -9.43 -2.15
N CYS A 160 9.28 -10.37 -1.27
CA CYS A 160 9.22 -11.81 -1.60
C CYS A 160 7.79 -12.30 -1.88
N ASN A 161 6.77 -11.63 -1.32
CA ASN A 161 5.36 -11.92 -1.55
C ASN A 161 4.81 -11.24 -2.82
N SER A 162 5.67 -10.62 -3.63
CA SER A 162 5.32 -9.81 -4.80
C SER A 162 4.51 -8.55 -4.46
N THR A 163 4.57 -8.08 -3.21
CA THR A 163 3.96 -6.80 -2.82
C THR A 163 4.83 -5.65 -3.31
N ILE A 164 4.20 -4.69 -3.98
CA ILE A 164 4.89 -3.52 -4.51
C ILE A 164 4.88 -2.41 -3.47
N HIS A 165 6.06 -1.89 -3.18
CA HIS A 165 6.27 -0.76 -2.28
C HIS A 165 6.79 0.45 -3.06
N ILE A 166 6.30 1.65 -2.72
CA ILE A 166 6.82 2.91 -3.25
C ILE A 166 7.24 3.77 -2.06
N LYS A 167 8.49 4.24 -2.04
CA LYS A 167 9.09 4.95 -0.90
C LYS A 167 8.89 4.20 0.44
N GLY A 168 8.96 2.87 0.41
CA GLY A 168 8.81 2.00 1.57
C GLY A 168 7.37 1.72 2.02
N SER A 169 6.36 2.28 1.36
CA SER A 169 4.95 2.05 1.67
C SER A 169 4.30 1.10 0.67
N SER A 170 3.56 0.12 1.16
CA SER A 170 2.68 -0.75 0.36
C SER A 170 1.27 -0.17 0.18
N ASN A 171 0.95 0.93 0.89
CA ASN A 171 -0.35 1.60 0.76
C ASN A 171 -0.40 2.45 -0.52
N ILE A 172 -0.42 1.77 -1.66
CA ILE A 172 -0.41 2.36 -3.00
C ILE A 172 -1.63 1.90 -3.79
N LEU A 173 -2.08 2.75 -4.70
CA LEU A 173 -3.12 2.38 -5.67
C LEU A 173 -2.45 2.08 -7.01
N ILE A 174 -2.77 0.94 -7.60
CA ILE A 174 -2.28 0.58 -8.93
C ILE A 174 -3.43 0.62 -9.95
N LEU A 175 -3.16 1.29 -11.05
CA LEU A 175 -4.08 1.43 -12.18
C LEU A 175 -3.48 0.75 -13.40
N LYS A 176 -4.31 0.15 -14.25
CA LYS A 176 -3.97 -0.25 -15.63
C LYS A 176 -4.75 0.65 -16.60
N ASN A 177 -4.06 1.46 -17.37
CA ASN A 177 -4.67 2.43 -18.30
C ASN A 177 -5.72 3.34 -17.63
N GLY A 178 -5.49 3.76 -16.38
CA GLY A 178 -6.41 4.60 -15.61
C GLY A 178 -7.57 3.86 -14.94
N ILE A 179 -7.63 2.52 -15.03
CA ILE A 179 -8.63 1.68 -14.36
C ILE A 179 -7.99 1.03 -13.12
N GLU A 180 -8.64 1.17 -11.97
CA GLU A 180 -8.16 0.61 -10.70
C GLU A 180 -8.11 -0.92 -10.78
N LEU A 181 -6.95 -1.50 -10.47
CA LEU A 181 -6.84 -2.95 -10.33
C LEU A 181 -7.59 -3.38 -9.06
N THR A 182 -8.29 -4.50 -9.15
CA THR A 182 -9.03 -5.07 -8.04
C THR A 182 -8.10 -5.53 -6.91
N ASP A 183 -6.91 -5.99 -7.31
CA ASP A 183 -5.81 -6.35 -6.40
C ASP A 183 -4.47 -6.01 -7.04
N ASN A 184 -3.48 -5.59 -6.23
CA ASN A 184 -2.15 -5.21 -6.72
C ASN A 184 -1.37 -6.39 -7.32
N SER A 185 -1.68 -7.64 -6.95
CA SER A 185 -1.06 -8.83 -7.55
C SER A 185 -1.42 -9.02 -9.04
N LEU A 186 -2.50 -8.38 -9.51
CA LEU A 186 -2.87 -8.35 -10.92
C LEU A 186 -1.84 -7.64 -11.82
N VAL A 187 -0.87 -6.96 -11.27
CA VAL A 187 0.27 -6.41 -12.02
C VAL A 187 0.97 -7.52 -12.81
N ASP A 188 1.09 -8.71 -12.24
CA ASP A 188 1.73 -9.85 -12.89
C ASP A 188 0.87 -10.51 -13.99
N GLN A 189 -0.41 -10.14 -14.11
CA GLN A 189 -1.24 -10.49 -15.25
C GLN A 189 -0.84 -9.70 -16.51
N ILE A 190 -0.25 -8.52 -16.33
CA ILE A 190 0.25 -7.69 -17.43
C ILE A 190 1.56 -8.31 -17.92
N GLN A 191 1.67 -8.56 -19.22
CA GLN A 191 2.95 -9.01 -19.80
C GLN A 191 3.96 -7.86 -19.83
N PRO A 192 5.23 -8.06 -19.41
CA PRO A 192 6.25 -7.02 -19.49
C PRO A 192 6.40 -6.40 -20.87
N ALA A 193 6.31 -7.22 -21.92
CA ALA A 193 6.39 -6.76 -23.32
C ALA A 193 5.35 -5.72 -23.68
N ASN A 194 4.15 -5.81 -23.07
CA ASN A 194 3.03 -4.90 -23.35
C ASN A 194 3.09 -3.60 -22.52
N VAL A 195 4.00 -3.48 -21.55
CA VAL A 195 4.15 -2.25 -20.77
C VAL A 195 4.80 -1.17 -21.63
N LYS A 196 4.05 -0.10 -21.91
CA LYS A 196 4.54 1.06 -22.65
C LYS A 196 5.28 2.03 -21.72
N SER A 197 4.65 2.37 -20.61
CA SER A 197 5.22 3.26 -19.59
C SER A 197 4.52 3.07 -18.25
N VAL A 198 5.13 3.57 -17.20
CA VAL A 198 4.56 3.60 -15.85
C VAL A 198 4.59 5.03 -15.34
N GLU A 199 3.45 5.52 -14.92
CA GLU A 199 3.28 6.83 -14.32
C GLU A 199 3.17 6.69 -12.81
N ILE A 200 3.99 7.39 -12.04
CA ILE A 200 3.89 7.45 -10.58
C ILE A 200 3.46 8.83 -10.15
N MET A 201 2.38 8.91 -9.41
CA MET A 201 1.79 10.14 -8.89
C MET A 201 1.93 10.17 -7.37
N TYR A 202 2.67 11.13 -6.85
CA TYR A 202 2.80 11.38 -5.40
C TYR A 202 1.79 12.43 -4.92
N ASN A 203 1.35 13.31 -5.81
CA ASN A 203 0.26 14.25 -5.53
C ASN A 203 -1.09 13.54 -5.75
N ILE A 204 -1.66 13.01 -4.67
CA ILE A 204 -2.88 12.21 -4.74
C ILE A 204 -4.06 13.08 -5.18
N PRO A 205 -4.77 12.74 -6.28
CA PRO A 205 -5.95 13.47 -6.74
C PRO A 205 -7.09 13.49 -5.71
N SER A 206 -7.90 14.55 -5.75
CA SER A 206 -9.04 14.73 -4.82
C SER A 206 -10.06 13.58 -4.84
N GLN A 207 -10.14 12.83 -5.93
CA GLN A 207 -10.98 11.63 -6.05
C GLN A 207 -10.61 10.50 -5.07
N TYR A 208 -9.41 10.56 -4.48
CA TYR A 208 -8.88 9.58 -3.51
C TYR A 208 -8.61 10.20 -2.13
N ALA A 209 -9.08 11.42 -1.88
CA ALA A 209 -8.81 12.13 -0.62
C ALA A 209 -9.37 11.44 0.63
N ASN A 210 -10.34 10.53 0.49
CA ASN A 210 -10.84 9.72 1.60
C ASN A 210 -10.03 8.41 1.82
N GLN A 211 -8.90 8.26 1.12
CA GLN A 211 -8.01 7.10 1.24
C GLN A 211 -6.57 7.60 1.43
N ASN A 212 -5.83 6.95 2.30
CA ASN A 212 -4.48 7.39 2.68
C ASN A 212 -3.41 6.76 1.78
N TYR A 213 -3.53 6.90 0.46
CA TYR A 213 -2.49 6.38 -0.45
C TYR A 213 -1.21 7.21 -0.37
N THR A 214 -0.07 6.54 -0.34
CA THR A 214 1.25 7.19 -0.42
C THR A 214 1.59 7.58 -1.85
N ALA A 215 1.17 6.78 -2.82
CA ALA A 215 1.39 7.02 -4.24
C ALA A 215 0.32 6.30 -5.08
N ILE A 216 0.14 6.76 -6.31
CA ILE A 216 -0.64 6.06 -7.33
C ILE A 216 0.30 5.70 -8.47
N MET A 217 0.28 4.42 -8.87
CA MET A 217 1.02 3.91 -10.00
C MET A 217 0.03 3.59 -11.13
N ASN A 218 0.22 4.19 -12.31
CA ASN A 218 -0.60 3.90 -13.48
C ASN A 218 0.26 3.21 -14.55
N ILE A 219 0.01 1.95 -14.79
CA ILE A 219 0.70 1.15 -15.81
C ILE A 219 -0.02 1.34 -17.14
N ILE A 220 0.64 2.01 -18.06
CA ILE A 220 0.15 2.20 -19.42
C ILE A 220 0.61 1.03 -20.27
N THR A 221 -0.33 0.32 -20.87
CA THR A 221 -0.06 -0.84 -21.70
C THR A 221 -0.45 -0.60 -23.16
N GLU A 222 0.23 -1.28 -24.04
CA GLU A 222 -0.25 -1.51 -25.40
C GLU A 222 -1.36 -2.54 -25.38
N ARG A 223 -2.13 -2.61 -26.45
CA ARG A 223 -3.17 -3.64 -26.56
C ARG A 223 -2.54 -5.00 -26.81
N GLU A 224 -2.95 -5.96 -26.01
CA GLU A 224 -2.60 -7.35 -26.23
C GLU A 224 -3.32 -7.84 -27.49
N GLN A 225 -2.58 -8.49 -28.39
CA GLN A 225 -3.12 -9.17 -29.56
C GLN A 225 -2.65 -10.62 -29.57
N GLY A 226 -3.57 -11.54 -29.82
CA GLY A 226 -3.27 -12.97 -29.81
C GLY A 226 -3.51 -13.61 -28.45
N TYR A 227 -2.84 -14.72 -28.20
CA TYR A 227 -2.96 -15.51 -26.99
C TYR A 227 -1.76 -15.27 -26.09
N SER A 228 -2.00 -15.22 -24.79
CA SER A 228 -0.96 -15.20 -23.77
C SER A 228 -1.15 -16.34 -22.79
N PHE A 229 -0.08 -17.01 -22.43
CA PHE A 229 -0.07 -18.06 -21.42
C PHE A 229 1.20 -17.96 -20.60
N MET A 230 1.09 -18.00 -19.28
CA MET A 230 2.21 -17.99 -18.37
C MET A 230 1.92 -18.90 -17.18
N VAL A 231 2.92 -19.65 -16.77
CA VAL A 231 2.94 -20.36 -15.49
C VAL A 231 4.21 -19.95 -14.74
N ASP A 232 4.07 -19.47 -13.53
CA ASP A 232 5.17 -19.21 -12.59
C ASP A 232 4.92 -20.02 -11.32
N ASN A 233 5.92 -20.78 -10.90
CA ASN A 233 5.83 -21.56 -9.66
C ASN A 233 7.11 -21.38 -8.85
N LYS A 234 6.92 -21.08 -7.58
CA LYS A 234 7.99 -21.00 -6.58
C LYS A 234 7.65 -21.97 -5.45
N THR A 235 8.50 -22.97 -5.29
CA THR A 235 8.33 -23.97 -4.23
C THR A 235 9.58 -24.01 -3.36
N ALA A 236 9.43 -23.98 -2.06
CA ALA A 236 10.52 -24.21 -1.14
C ALA A 236 11.02 -25.66 -1.27
N VAL A 237 12.32 -25.89 -1.09
CA VAL A 237 12.95 -27.22 -1.25
C VAL A 237 12.32 -28.27 -0.34
N ASP A 238 11.89 -27.88 0.86
CA ASP A 238 11.21 -28.74 1.84
C ASP A 238 9.69 -28.80 1.63
N ALA A 239 9.16 -28.21 0.55
CA ALA A 239 7.74 -28.09 0.24
C ALA A 239 6.90 -27.37 1.33
N SER A 240 7.54 -26.62 2.23
CA SER A 240 6.85 -25.84 3.26
C SER A 240 6.10 -24.63 2.70
N MET A 241 6.47 -24.17 1.51
CA MET A 241 5.85 -23.03 0.82
C MET A 241 5.72 -23.32 -0.67
N ASN A 242 4.59 -22.89 -1.24
CA ASN A 242 4.36 -22.91 -2.68
C ASN A 242 3.61 -21.63 -3.09
N ASP A 243 4.06 -20.97 -4.15
CA ASP A 243 3.39 -19.85 -4.80
C ASP A 243 3.29 -20.18 -6.29
N THR A 244 2.08 -20.40 -6.78
CA THR A 244 1.80 -20.76 -8.18
C THR A 244 0.92 -19.69 -8.80
N LYS A 245 1.33 -19.19 -9.97
CA LYS A 245 0.59 -18.23 -10.77
C LYS A 245 0.36 -18.79 -12.16
N VAL A 246 -0.86 -18.72 -12.64
CA VAL A 246 -1.23 -19.10 -14.01
C VAL A 246 -1.98 -17.94 -14.65
N ASN A 247 -1.52 -17.47 -15.79
CA ASN A 247 -2.17 -16.42 -16.56
C ASN A 247 -2.55 -16.94 -17.94
N ILE A 248 -3.79 -16.68 -18.34
CA ILE A 248 -4.33 -16.97 -19.66
C ILE A 248 -4.96 -15.68 -20.17
N GLY A 249 -4.53 -15.21 -21.31
CA GLY A 249 -5.07 -14.03 -21.95
C GLY A 249 -5.40 -14.27 -23.43
N TYR A 250 -6.35 -13.51 -23.91
CA TYR A 250 -6.68 -13.45 -25.33
C TYR A 250 -7.08 -12.02 -25.69
N GLY A 251 -6.48 -11.47 -26.72
CA GLY A 251 -6.74 -10.11 -27.18
C GLY A 251 -6.91 -10.02 -28.68
N THR A 252 -7.79 -9.14 -29.10
CA THR A 252 -7.97 -8.67 -30.47
C THR A 252 -7.99 -7.14 -30.47
N GLU A 253 -8.13 -6.52 -31.64
CA GLU A 253 -8.28 -5.07 -31.74
C GLU A 253 -9.43 -4.50 -30.88
N LYS A 254 -10.49 -5.28 -30.66
CA LYS A 254 -11.71 -4.82 -29.97
C LYS A 254 -11.99 -5.54 -28.66
N ASN A 255 -11.47 -6.74 -28.47
CA ASN A 255 -11.79 -7.57 -27.32
C ASN A 255 -10.52 -7.93 -26.55
N SER A 256 -10.62 -7.98 -25.25
CA SER A 256 -9.57 -8.52 -24.37
C SER A 256 -10.21 -9.35 -23.27
N PHE A 257 -9.69 -10.53 -23.06
CA PHE A 257 -10.08 -11.44 -21.98
C PHE A 257 -8.85 -11.87 -21.22
N TYR A 258 -8.97 -12.00 -19.91
CA TYR A 258 -7.94 -12.60 -19.07
C TYR A 258 -8.54 -13.50 -17.98
N LEU A 259 -7.79 -14.52 -17.63
CA LEU A 259 -7.99 -15.36 -16.45
C LEU A 259 -6.64 -15.48 -15.76
N PHE A 260 -6.57 -15.05 -14.50
CA PHE A 260 -5.37 -15.15 -13.69
C PHE A 260 -5.70 -15.91 -12.41
N TYR A 261 -4.99 -17.00 -12.18
CA TYR A 261 -5.09 -17.82 -10.99
C TYR A 261 -3.82 -17.69 -10.19
N LYS A 262 -3.95 -17.50 -8.89
CA LYS A 262 -2.85 -17.50 -7.94
C LYS A 262 -3.19 -18.43 -6.80
N GLN A 263 -2.26 -19.32 -6.47
CA GLN A 263 -2.32 -20.16 -5.28
C GLN A 263 -1.13 -19.85 -4.39
N TYR A 264 -1.41 -19.64 -3.13
CA TYR A 264 -0.41 -19.52 -2.10
C TYR A 264 -0.64 -20.61 -1.06
N TYR A 265 0.40 -21.38 -0.76
CA TYR A 265 0.38 -22.42 0.25
C TYR A 265 1.56 -22.26 1.19
N ARG A 266 1.31 -22.35 2.48
CA ARG A 266 2.33 -22.32 3.54
C ARG A 266 2.05 -23.41 4.56
N ASN A 267 3.10 -24.08 5.00
CA ASN A 267 3.06 -25.07 6.08
C ASN A 267 4.29 -24.88 6.96
N LEU A 268 4.19 -24.00 7.92
CA LEU A 268 5.32 -23.55 8.73
C LEU A 268 5.17 -23.95 10.18
N LYS A 269 6.32 -24.15 10.83
CA LYS A 269 6.48 -24.25 12.26
C LYS A 269 7.06 -22.93 12.76
N MET A 270 6.41 -22.30 13.73
CA MET A 270 6.84 -21.02 14.29
C MET A 270 7.02 -21.16 15.80
N LYS A 271 8.08 -20.58 16.34
CA LYS A 271 8.27 -20.41 17.78
C LYS A 271 7.91 -18.97 18.12
N THR A 272 7.07 -18.79 19.14
CA THR A 272 6.62 -17.49 19.61
C THR A 272 6.92 -17.37 21.10
N GLU A 273 7.34 -16.21 21.52
CA GLU A 273 7.55 -15.82 22.89
C GLU A 273 6.72 -14.57 23.18
N ASP A 274 5.69 -14.71 24.01
CA ASP A 274 4.81 -13.62 24.40
C ASP A 274 5.12 -13.19 25.84
N ARG A 275 5.43 -11.92 26.02
CA ARG A 275 5.66 -11.33 27.34
C ARG A 275 4.66 -10.20 27.59
N ILE A 276 3.94 -10.29 28.70
CA ILE A 276 2.96 -9.29 29.11
C ILE A 276 3.52 -8.55 30.32
N PHE A 277 3.57 -7.21 30.22
CA PHE A 277 4.03 -6.33 31.27
C PHE A 277 2.88 -5.44 31.78
N ASP A 278 2.90 -5.05 33.04
CA ASP A 278 2.02 -4.00 33.57
C ASP A 278 2.47 -2.59 33.12
N LYS A 279 1.76 -1.57 33.62
CA LYS A 279 2.07 -0.16 33.30
C LYS A 279 3.39 0.30 33.94
N GLU A 280 3.81 -0.33 35.01
CA GLU A 280 5.05 -0.09 35.75
C GLU A 280 6.26 -0.83 35.13
N GLY A 281 6.02 -1.69 34.12
CA GLY A 281 7.06 -2.46 33.44
C GLY A 281 7.37 -3.80 34.13
N THR A 282 6.53 -4.24 35.08
CA THR A 282 6.67 -5.56 35.73
C THR A 282 6.14 -6.65 34.80
N LEU A 283 6.90 -7.74 34.64
CA LEU A 283 6.49 -8.90 33.84
C LEU A 283 5.31 -9.59 34.53
N LEU A 284 4.15 -9.64 33.86
CA LEU A 284 2.95 -10.31 34.35
C LEU A 284 2.88 -11.76 33.89
N SER A 285 3.24 -12.05 32.64
CA SER A 285 3.35 -13.41 32.12
C SER A 285 4.39 -13.49 31.01
N GLU A 286 4.95 -14.69 30.86
CA GLU A 286 5.85 -15.06 29.77
C GLU A 286 5.41 -16.46 29.26
N ASP A 287 4.95 -16.50 28.02
CA ASP A 287 4.48 -17.71 27.37
C ASP A 287 5.36 -18.01 26.15
N ILE A 288 6.03 -19.18 26.17
CA ILE A 288 6.83 -19.67 25.05
C ILE A 288 6.09 -20.85 24.45
N TYR A 289 5.70 -20.72 23.18
CA TYR A 289 4.97 -21.78 22.50
C TYR A 289 5.42 -21.96 21.05
N THR A 290 5.14 -23.14 20.54
CA THR A 290 5.37 -23.47 19.15
C THR A 290 4.03 -23.64 18.44
N THR A 291 3.85 -22.93 17.34
CA THR A 291 2.71 -23.10 16.44
C THR A 291 2.97 -24.24 15.47
N PHE A 292 2.07 -25.24 15.44
CA PHE A 292 2.17 -26.48 14.67
C PHE A 292 0.88 -26.90 14.00
N PRO A 293 1.00 -27.51 12.83
CA PRO A 293 1.57 -26.87 11.67
C PRO A 293 0.68 -25.70 11.33
N ARG A 294 1.25 -24.55 11.06
CA ARG A 294 0.48 -23.45 10.47
C ARG A 294 0.30 -23.75 8.99
N LYS A 295 -0.88 -24.25 8.64
CA LYS A 295 -1.27 -24.52 7.26
C LYS A 295 -2.15 -23.40 6.76
N GLU A 296 -1.65 -22.70 5.78
CA GLU A 296 -2.33 -21.59 5.11
C GLU A 296 -2.46 -21.93 3.63
N CYS A 297 -3.63 -21.74 3.08
CA CYS A 297 -3.89 -21.93 1.66
C CYS A 297 -4.82 -20.81 1.17
N ASP A 298 -4.37 -20.04 0.21
CA ASP A 298 -5.17 -19.06 -0.51
C ASP A 298 -5.24 -19.42 -1.98
N ASN A 299 -6.45 -19.44 -2.54
CA ASN A 299 -6.70 -19.65 -3.95
C ASN A 299 -7.44 -18.42 -4.45
N GLU A 300 -6.80 -17.68 -5.34
CA GLU A 300 -7.31 -16.44 -5.89
C GLU A 300 -7.55 -16.60 -7.39
N PHE A 301 -8.73 -16.22 -7.83
CA PHE A 301 -9.14 -16.22 -9.24
C PHE A 301 -9.52 -14.80 -9.63
N PHE A 302 -8.88 -14.30 -10.67
CA PHE A 302 -9.21 -13.01 -11.28
C PHE A 302 -9.56 -13.26 -12.74
N TYR A 303 -10.62 -12.64 -13.21
CA TYR A 303 -11.02 -12.73 -14.60
C TYR A 303 -11.63 -11.44 -15.05
N GLY A 304 -11.52 -11.16 -16.31
CA GLY A 304 -12.08 -9.95 -16.87
C GLY A 304 -12.26 -10.02 -18.38
N TYR A 305 -13.19 -9.22 -18.84
CA TYR A 305 -13.48 -9.03 -20.25
C TYR A 305 -13.66 -7.55 -20.51
N THR A 306 -13.04 -7.09 -21.58
CA THR A 306 -13.13 -5.70 -22.05
C THR A 306 -13.48 -5.69 -23.53
N TYR A 307 -14.49 -4.91 -23.87
CA TYR A 307 -14.87 -4.61 -25.24
C TYR A 307 -14.64 -3.12 -25.54
N GLN A 308 -13.86 -2.84 -26.57
CA GLN A 308 -13.52 -1.49 -27.02
C GLN A 308 -13.74 -1.36 -28.52
N PRO A 309 -14.95 -1.00 -28.97
CA PRO A 309 -15.29 -0.92 -30.39
C PRO A 309 -14.49 0.12 -31.16
N ASN A 310 -14.03 1.18 -30.48
CA ASN A 310 -13.24 2.27 -31.04
C ASN A 310 -12.32 2.88 -29.97
N SER A 311 -11.51 3.89 -30.32
CA SER A 311 -10.58 4.57 -29.42
C SER A 311 -11.26 5.35 -28.28
N ASN A 312 -12.53 5.69 -28.44
CA ASN A 312 -13.26 6.59 -27.56
C ASN A 312 -14.11 5.89 -26.52
N PHE A 313 -14.54 4.66 -26.78
CA PHE A 313 -15.47 3.94 -25.91
C PHE A 313 -14.94 2.56 -25.52
N GLN A 314 -15.06 2.25 -24.24
CA GLN A 314 -14.69 0.98 -23.64
C GLN A 314 -15.74 0.57 -22.62
N ILE A 315 -16.11 -0.71 -22.60
CA ILE A 315 -16.93 -1.32 -21.55
C ILE A 315 -16.26 -2.61 -21.09
N GLY A 316 -16.34 -2.89 -19.80
CA GLY A 316 -15.72 -4.11 -19.27
C GLY A 316 -16.34 -4.58 -17.97
N VAL A 317 -15.99 -5.81 -17.65
CA VAL A 317 -16.33 -6.46 -16.39
C VAL A 317 -15.10 -7.16 -15.84
N ASP A 318 -14.89 -7.06 -14.53
CA ASP A 318 -13.84 -7.76 -13.80
C ASP A 318 -14.47 -8.53 -12.65
N GLY A 319 -13.93 -9.70 -12.36
CA GLY A 319 -14.33 -10.51 -11.22
C GLY A 319 -13.12 -11.01 -10.44
N TYR A 320 -13.30 -11.15 -9.12
CA TYR A 320 -12.32 -11.67 -8.19
C TYR A 320 -12.99 -12.62 -7.21
N LEU A 321 -12.36 -13.76 -6.98
CA LEU A 321 -12.75 -14.73 -5.97
C LEU A 321 -11.50 -15.17 -5.22
N SER A 322 -11.49 -15.02 -3.88
CA SER A 322 -10.47 -15.59 -2.99
C SER A 322 -11.11 -16.58 -2.04
N LEU A 323 -10.45 -17.72 -1.89
CA LEU A 323 -10.80 -18.81 -1.00
C LEU A 323 -9.64 -19.07 -0.05
N TYR A 324 -9.58 -18.29 1.02
CA TYR A 324 -8.56 -18.41 2.05
C TYR A 324 -8.96 -19.41 3.12
N ARG A 325 -8.02 -20.25 3.52
CA ARG A 325 -8.16 -21.21 4.63
C ARG A 325 -6.88 -21.25 5.43
N GLU A 326 -6.99 -21.13 6.74
CA GLU A 326 -5.88 -21.29 7.66
C GLU A 326 -6.25 -22.24 8.81
N ARG A 327 -5.29 -23.02 9.23
CA ARG A 327 -5.41 -23.90 10.40
C ARG A 327 -4.07 -23.99 11.09
N PHE A 328 -4.06 -23.75 12.39
CA PHE A 328 -2.86 -23.95 13.22
C PHE A 328 -3.21 -24.36 14.64
N GLN A 329 -2.22 -24.89 15.33
CA GLN A 329 -2.31 -25.37 16.68
C GLN A 329 -1.12 -24.82 17.47
N ASN A 330 -1.37 -24.23 18.63
CA ASN A 330 -0.33 -23.73 19.50
C ASN A 330 -0.09 -24.74 20.64
N MET A 331 1.19 -25.02 20.92
CA MET A 331 1.62 -25.95 21.96
C MET A 331 2.66 -25.27 22.85
N TYR A 332 2.48 -25.35 24.18
CA TYR A 332 3.50 -24.90 25.11
C TYR A 332 4.77 -25.76 25.00
N GLU A 333 5.93 -25.10 24.97
CA GLU A 333 7.22 -25.79 24.76
C GLU A 333 7.56 -26.74 25.92
N ASN A 334 7.20 -26.35 27.14
CA ASN A 334 7.54 -27.12 28.36
C ASN A 334 6.55 -28.22 28.73
N GLN A 335 5.38 -28.26 28.12
CA GLN A 335 4.30 -29.19 28.53
C GLN A 335 3.90 -30.17 27.45
N ASN A 336 4.36 -30.00 26.23
CA ASN A 336 3.96 -30.75 25.04
C ASN A 336 2.42 -30.86 24.89
N THR A 337 1.70 -29.87 25.41
CA THR A 337 0.26 -29.80 25.50
C THR A 337 -0.27 -28.70 24.60
N SER A 338 -1.26 -29.01 23.79
CA SER A 338 -1.96 -28.00 22.97
C SER A 338 -2.79 -27.10 23.87
N PHE A 339 -2.63 -25.79 23.70
CA PHE A 339 -3.48 -24.84 24.41
C PHE A 339 -4.48 -24.13 23.50
N SER A 340 -4.27 -24.11 22.18
CA SER A 340 -5.26 -23.58 21.25
C SER A 340 -5.23 -24.28 19.88
N LEU A 341 -6.39 -24.34 19.26
CA LEU A 341 -6.60 -24.79 17.90
C LEU A 341 -7.42 -23.73 17.18
N LEU A 342 -6.85 -23.13 16.13
CA LEU A 342 -7.46 -22.06 15.37
C LEU A 342 -7.76 -22.51 13.94
N LYS A 343 -8.94 -22.16 13.44
CA LYS A 343 -9.37 -22.44 12.07
C LYS A 343 -10.06 -21.22 11.52
N GLU A 344 -9.48 -20.64 10.49
CA GLU A 344 -9.99 -19.47 9.82
C GLU A 344 -10.34 -19.77 8.37
N ALA A 345 -11.44 -19.23 7.90
CA ALA A 345 -11.86 -19.29 6.52
C ALA A 345 -12.43 -17.96 6.06
N PHE A 346 -11.81 -17.39 5.03
CA PHE A 346 -12.30 -16.17 4.38
C PHE A 346 -12.65 -16.48 2.93
N ASN A 347 -13.85 -16.05 2.51
CA ASN A 347 -14.20 -16.04 1.09
C ASN A 347 -14.49 -14.61 0.69
N THR A 348 -13.79 -14.13 -0.31
CA THR A 348 -13.99 -12.78 -0.87
C THR A 348 -14.43 -12.90 -2.33
N GLN A 349 -15.47 -12.16 -2.68
CA GLN A 349 -15.97 -12.05 -4.04
C GLN A 349 -16.06 -10.55 -4.37
N ASN A 350 -15.56 -10.15 -5.52
CA ASN A 350 -15.64 -8.79 -5.99
C ASN A 350 -16.00 -8.80 -7.48
N TYR A 351 -17.00 -8.06 -7.86
CA TYR A 351 -17.46 -7.92 -9.23
C TYR A 351 -17.53 -6.42 -9.55
N LYS A 352 -16.98 -6.05 -10.68
CA LYS A 352 -16.92 -4.67 -11.14
C LYS A 352 -17.32 -4.60 -12.61
N GLY A 353 -18.30 -3.78 -12.93
CA GLY A 353 -18.63 -3.39 -14.29
C GLY A 353 -18.28 -1.93 -14.51
N TYR A 354 -17.73 -1.59 -15.66
CA TYR A 354 -17.37 -0.22 -15.97
C TYR A 354 -17.64 0.13 -17.43
N ALA A 355 -17.92 1.42 -17.66
CA ALA A 355 -17.99 2.03 -18.99
C ALA A 355 -17.12 3.30 -18.98
N ASN A 356 -16.33 3.48 -20.02
CA ASN A 356 -15.37 4.56 -20.15
C ASN A 356 -15.54 5.20 -21.52
N TYR A 357 -15.80 6.51 -21.55
CA TYR A 357 -15.86 7.31 -22.77
C TYR A 357 -14.81 8.43 -22.70
N LYS A 358 -14.02 8.57 -23.74
CA LYS A 358 -12.98 9.57 -23.84
C LYS A 358 -12.93 10.17 -25.22
N ASP A 359 -13.02 11.48 -25.31
CA ASP A 359 -12.69 12.27 -26.50
C ASP A 359 -11.56 13.27 -26.22
N ASP A 360 -11.32 14.22 -27.11
CA ASP A 360 -10.22 15.20 -26.97
C ASP A 360 -10.39 16.14 -25.77
N LYS A 361 -11.62 16.36 -25.31
CA LYS A 361 -11.94 17.29 -24.23
C LYS A 361 -12.55 16.65 -23.01
N ASN A 362 -13.21 15.51 -23.16
CA ASN A 362 -14.02 14.91 -22.11
C ASN A 362 -13.54 13.49 -21.83
N HIS A 363 -13.56 13.11 -20.56
CA HIS A 363 -13.36 11.75 -20.13
C HIS A 363 -14.41 11.43 -19.06
N LEU A 364 -15.32 10.55 -19.38
CA LEU A 364 -16.41 10.07 -18.52
C LEU A 364 -16.17 8.62 -18.18
N LYS A 365 -16.14 8.28 -16.90
CA LYS A 365 -16.02 6.91 -16.41
C LYS A 365 -17.17 6.62 -15.45
N PHE A 366 -17.91 5.57 -15.72
CA PHE A 366 -18.95 5.02 -14.85
C PHE A 366 -18.53 3.64 -14.39
N GLU A 367 -18.72 3.35 -13.09
CA GLU A 367 -18.38 2.07 -12.48
C GLU A 367 -19.48 1.64 -11.51
N VAL A 368 -19.80 0.36 -11.53
CA VAL A 368 -20.63 -0.31 -10.52
C VAL A 368 -19.83 -1.46 -9.94
N SER A 369 -19.97 -1.68 -8.64
CA SER A 369 -19.24 -2.75 -7.96
C SER A 369 -20.08 -3.44 -6.91
N PHE A 370 -19.83 -4.72 -6.74
CA PHE A 370 -20.35 -5.54 -5.65
C PHE A 370 -19.21 -6.30 -5.02
N ASN A 371 -19.08 -6.18 -3.70
CA ASN A 371 -18.09 -6.92 -2.92
C ASN A 371 -18.81 -7.70 -1.83
N LYS A 372 -18.46 -8.97 -1.68
CA LYS A 372 -18.93 -9.83 -0.60
C LYS A 372 -17.77 -10.51 0.07
N LYS A 373 -17.71 -10.42 1.39
CA LYS A 373 -16.74 -11.12 2.23
C LYS A 373 -17.47 -11.94 3.27
N THR A 374 -17.13 -13.21 3.38
CA THR A 374 -17.58 -14.08 4.46
C THR A 374 -16.39 -14.52 5.28
N ILE A 375 -16.54 -14.48 6.60
CA ILE A 375 -15.55 -14.91 7.59
C ILE A 375 -16.19 -16.04 8.38
N ASP A 376 -15.45 -17.13 8.54
CA ASP A 376 -15.78 -18.25 9.44
C ASP A 376 -14.51 -18.55 10.24
N ASP A 377 -14.50 -18.09 11.46
CA ASP A 377 -13.38 -18.19 12.39
C ASP A 377 -13.81 -19.01 13.62
N ASN A 378 -13.02 -20.01 13.96
CA ASN A 378 -13.31 -20.92 15.06
C ASN A 378 -12.04 -21.16 15.87
N ASP A 379 -11.98 -20.55 17.06
CA ASP A 379 -10.87 -20.63 17.97
C ASP A 379 -11.26 -21.45 19.21
N ALA A 380 -10.57 -22.53 19.46
CA ALA A 380 -10.73 -23.35 20.65
C ALA A 380 -9.49 -23.19 21.54
N TYR A 381 -9.68 -22.71 22.76
CA TYR A 381 -8.67 -22.59 23.81
C TYR A 381 -8.88 -23.74 24.79
N ILE A 382 -8.03 -24.76 24.70
CA ILE A 382 -8.22 -26.06 25.36
C ILE A 382 -8.08 -25.95 26.86
N ALA A 383 -7.09 -25.18 27.34
CA ALA A 383 -6.82 -25.02 28.77
C ALA A 383 -7.97 -24.35 29.54
N ASP A 384 -8.72 -23.46 28.90
CA ASP A 384 -9.81 -22.70 29.52
C ASP A 384 -11.18 -23.22 29.10
N GLU A 385 -11.25 -24.32 28.36
CA GLU A 385 -12.48 -24.86 27.77
C GLU A 385 -13.30 -23.77 27.00
N THR A 386 -12.59 -22.77 26.47
CA THR A 386 -13.22 -21.64 25.78
C THR A 386 -13.23 -21.88 24.28
N MET A 387 -14.40 -21.70 23.67
CA MET A 387 -14.57 -21.74 22.23
C MET A 387 -15.09 -20.36 21.78
N ILE A 388 -14.40 -19.75 20.81
CA ILE A 388 -14.80 -18.50 20.21
C ILE A 388 -15.14 -18.78 18.75
N LYS A 389 -16.35 -18.48 18.35
CA LYS A 389 -16.81 -18.61 16.96
C LYS A 389 -17.23 -17.26 16.42
N GLN A 390 -16.79 -16.96 15.20
CA GLN A 390 -17.17 -15.77 14.49
C GLN A 390 -17.62 -16.14 13.08
N ASN A 391 -18.87 -15.82 12.77
CA ASN A 391 -19.41 -15.89 11.44
C ASN A 391 -19.80 -14.49 11.00
N GLU A 392 -19.18 -13.98 9.94
CA GLU A 392 -19.49 -12.65 9.43
C GLU A 392 -19.77 -12.70 7.93
N ASN A 393 -20.75 -11.94 7.51
CA ASN A 393 -21.07 -11.69 6.11
C ASN A 393 -21.15 -10.20 5.86
N GLN A 394 -20.24 -9.69 5.04
CA GLN A 394 -20.19 -8.31 4.61
C GLN A 394 -20.54 -8.21 3.13
N GLU A 395 -21.43 -7.29 2.79
CA GLU A 395 -21.82 -6.95 1.42
C GLU A 395 -21.65 -5.45 1.21
N ILE A 396 -20.98 -5.07 0.10
CA ILE A 396 -20.77 -3.67 -0.27
C ILE A 396 -21.20 -3.49 -1.72
N TYR A 397 -22.14 -2.57 -1.94
CA TYR A 397 -22.59 -2.13 -3.25
C TYR A 397 -22.03 -0.75 -3.52
N GLY A 398 -21.40 -0.56 -4.65
CA GLY A 398 -20.76 0.70 -5.04
C GLY A 398 -21.20 1.19 -6.41
N SER A 399 -21.25 2.50 -6.56
CA SER A 399 -21.31 3.15 -7.87
C SER A 399 -20.44 4.39 -7.87
N LYS A 400 -19.80 4.67 -9.00
CA LYS A 400 -18.85 5.78 -9.16
C LYS A 400 -19.03 6.40 -10.54
N LEU A 401 -19.07 7.72 -10.60
CA LEU A 401 -19.09 8.50 -11.82
C LEU A 401 -17.98 9.54 -11.74
N ASP A 402 -16.99 9.44 -12.61
CA ASP A 402 -15.91 10.41 -12.76
C ASP A 402 -16.09 11.15 -14.10
N TYR A 403 -15.95 12.47 -14.07
CA TYR A 403 -15.98 13.32 -15.23
C TYR A 403 -14.81 14.30 -15.22
N ASN A 404 -13.94 14.17 -16.21
CA ASN A 404 -12.81 15.06 -16.43
C ASN A 404 -13.04 15.85 -17.71
N ARG A 405 -12.84 17.17 -17.65
CA ARG A 405 -13.01 18.05 -18.79
C ARG A 405 -11.80 18.96 -18.99
N LYS A 406 -11.22 18.88 -20.18
CA LYS A 406 -10.24 19.86 -20.65
C LYS A 406 -10.99 21.11 -21.11
N ILE A 407 -11.00 22.14 -20.26
CA ILE A 407 -11.68 23.42 -20.54
C ILE A 407 -10.95 24.15 -21.67
N ASN A 408 -9.61 24.17 -21.56
CA ASN A 408 -8.70 24.67 -22.58
C ASN A 408 -7.33 23.98 -22.44
N GLU A 409 -6.33 24.39 -23.21
CA GLU A 409 -4.99 23.77 -23.20
C GLU A 409 -4.27 23.86 -21.86
N SER A 410 -4.60 24.85 -21.04
CA SER A 410 -3.96 25.09 -19.73
C SER A 410 -4.83 24.69 -18.54
N THR A 411 -6.11 24.31 -18.75
CA THR A 411 -7.06 24.14 -17.65
C THR A 411 -7.84 22.83 -17.78
N ILE A 412 -7.79 21.99 -16.74
CA ILE A 412 -8.51 20.72 -16.66
C ILE A 412 -9.33 20.72 -15.38
N LEU A 413 -10.60 20.37 -15.49
CA LEU A 413 -11.50 20.10 -14.38
C LEU A 413 -11.63 18.60 -14.20
N TYR A 414 -11.43 18.13 -12.97
CA TYR A 414 -11.72 16.78 -12.51
C TYR A 414 -12.91 16.85 -11.54
N SER A 415 -13.90 16.02 -11.71
CA SER A 415 -15.04 15.96 -10.80
C SER A 415 -15.63 14.56 -10.76
N GLY A 416 -16.34 14.24 -9.70
CA GLY A 416 -16.99 12.95 -9.62
C GLY A 416 -17.78 12.76 -8.33
N VAL A 417 -18.55 11.67 -8.32
CA VAL A 417 -19.33 11.23 -7.18
C VAL A 417 -19.23 9.71 -7.04
N LYS A 418 -19.08 9.25 -5.81
CA LYS A 418 -19.09 7.83 -5.43
C LYS A 418 -20.16 7.63 -4.36
N TYR A 419 -20.99 6.64 -4.56
CA TYR A 419 -21.92 6.13 -3.56
C TYR A 419 -21.52 4.72 -3.16
N SER A 420 -21.59 4.39 -1.88
CA SER A 420 -21.48 3.03 -1.40
C SER A 420 -22.48 2.74 -0.28
N HIS A 421 -23.03 1.53 -0.33
CA HIS A 421 -23.88 0.96 0.70
C HIS A 421 -23.20 -0.31 1.20
N SER A 422 -22.84 -0.34 2.48
CA SER A 422 -22.31 -1.52 3.13
C SER A 422 -23.26 -2.08 4.16
N LYS A 423 -23.33 -3.41 4.23
CA LYS A 423 -24.12 -4.16 5.16
C LYS A 423 -23.27 -5.30 5.70
N THR A 424 -23.14 -5.34 7.01
CA THR A 424 -22.46 -6.43 7.70
C THR A 424 -23.41 -7.08 8.66
N LYS A 425 -23.43 -8.40 8.66
CA LYS A 425 -24.09 -9.24 9.65
C LYS A 425 -23.06 -10.16 10.25
N GLY A 426 -22.98 -10.20 11.58
CA GLY A 426 -22.06 -11.05 12.30
C GLY A 426 -22.79 -11.80 13.41
N LEU A 427 -22.40 -13.06 13.61
CA LEU A 427 -22.75 -13.85 14.79
C LEU A 427 -21.46 -14.17 15.52
N PHE A 428 -21.33 -13.72 16.74
CA PHE A 428 -20.21 -13.95 17.63
C PHE A 428 -20.70 -14.81 18.78
N ASN A 429 -20.11 -15.99 18.91
CA ASN A 429 -20.42 -16.92 19.98
C ASN A 429 -19.15 -17.13 20.79
N ASN A 430 -19.28 -17.03 22.10
CA ASN A 430 -18.33 -17.56 23.04
C ASN A 430 -19.12 -18.45 24.03
N ASN A 431 -18.46 -19.22 24.85
CA ASN A 431 -19.14 -20.15 25.79
C ASN A 431 -20.18 -19.45 26.70
N TYR A 432 -20.23 -18.14 26.71
CA TYR A 432 -21.03 -17.33 27.64
C TYR A 432 -22.17 -16.58 26.97
N SER A 433 -22.07 -16.26 25.68
CA SER A 433 -23.08 -15.45 24.99
C SER A 433 -23.03 -15.58 23.48
N ASP A 434 -24.21 -15.51 22.85
CA ASP A 434 -24.38 -15.32 21.42
C ASP A 434 -24.69 -13.85 21.17
N ILE A 435 -23.86 -13.19 20.36
CA ILE A 435 -24.04 -11.80 20.03
C ILE A 435 -24.28 -11.69 18.52
N ALA A 436 -25.47 -11.24 18.15
CA ALA A 436 -25.82 -10.97 16.75
C ALA A 436 -25.66 -9.49 16.45
N GLU A 437 -24.74 -9.15 15.56
CA GLU A 437 -24.48 -7.78 15.15
C GLU A 437 -24.97 -7.50 13.73
N ARG A 438 -25.43 -6.27 13.53
CA ARG A 438 -25.79 -5.73 12.23
C ARG A 438 -25.25 -4.32 12.10
N TYR A 439 -24.56 -4.10 11.02
CA TYR A 439 -24.03 -2.79 10.69
C TYR A 439 -24.46 -2.40 9.27
N HIS A 440 -24.92 -1.18 9.12
CA HIS A 440 -25.22 -0.59 7.81
C HIS A 440 -24.50 0.76 7.69
N CYS A 441 -23.94 1.03 6.52
CA CYS A 441 -23.35 2.32 6.23
C CYS A 441 -23.72 2.77 4.82
N ASN A 442 -24.29 3.95 4.69
CA ASN A 442 -24.43 4.66 3.42
C ASN A 442 -23.35 5.73 3.40
N ASN A 443 -22.60 5.80 2.35
CA ASN A 443 -21.52 6.76 2.17
C ASN A 443 -21.62 7.42 0.79
N ILE A 444 -21.64 8.74 0.77
CA ILE A 444 -21.54 9.56 -0.45
C ILE A 444 -20.23 10.32 -0.36
N PHE A 445 -19.43 10.20 -1.40
CA PHE A 445 -18.20 10.95 -1.58
C PHE A 445 -18.27 11.69 -2.92
N ALA A 446 -18.02 13.00 -2.90
CA ALA A 446 -17.98 13.83 -4.10
C ALA A 446 -16.72 14.68 -4.11
N TYR A 447 -16.20 15.01 -5.28
CA TYR A 447 -15.02 15.84 -5.42
C TYR A 447 -15.08 16.74 -6.65
N ALA A 448 -14.36 17.85 -6.57
CA ALA A 448 -14.03 18.71 -7.68
C ALA A 448 -12.61 19.25 -7.51
N GLU A 449 -11.83 19.21 -8.58
CA GLU A 449 -10.43 19.65 -8.61
C GLU A 449 -10.14 20.35 -9.92
N LEU A 450 -9.57 21.56 -9.83
CA LEU A 450 -9.17 22.36 -10.98
C LEU A 450 -7.65 22.40 -11.05
N MET A 451 -7.11 21.94 -12.16
CA MET A 451 -5.69 22.02 -12.47
C MET A 451 -5.50 23.10 -13.55
N LYS A 452 -4.60 24.04 -13.31
CA LYS A 452 -4.32 25.14 -14.22
C LYS A 452 -2.83 25.41 -14.37
N SER A 453 -2.35 25.40 -15.61
CA SER A 453 -1.01 25.90 -15.94
C SER A 453 -1.08 27.41 -16.18
N LEU A 454 -0.17 28.16 -15.53
CA LEU A 454 -0.03 29.61 -15.68
C LEU A 454 1.32 29.89 -16.35
N GLY A 455 1.28 30.14 -17.64
CA GLY A 455 2.49 30.20 -18.47
C GLY A 455 3.14 28.82 -18.60
N GLU A 456 4.46 28.83 -18.80
CA GLU A 456 5.23 27.59 -19.03
C GLU A 456 5.75 26.95 -17.72
N ASN A 457 5.87 27.73 -16.65
CA ASN A 457 6.60 27.37 -15.44
C ASN A 457 5.71 27.09 -14.23
N TRP A 458 4.55 27.73 -14.13
CA TRP A 458 3.67 27.61 -12.99
C TRP A 458 2.54 26.62 -13.22
N MET A 459 2.22 25.83 -12.20
CA MET A 459 1.02 25.03 -12.15
C MET A 459 0.35 25.18 -10.79
N VAL A 460 -0.95 25.36 -10.83
CA VAL A 460 -1.84 25.39 -9.65
C VAL A 460 -2.84 24.27 -9.77
N ASP A 461 -3.01 23.56 -8.68
CA ASP A 461 -3.97 22.49 -8.51
C ASP A 461 -4.75 22.76 -7.21
N ALA A 462 -6.04 22.97 -7.32
CA ALA A 462 -6.91 23.26 -6.20
C ALA A 462 -8.17 22.37 -6.26
N GLY A 463 -8.46 21.70 -5.17
CA GLY A 463 -9.58 20.77 -5.11
C GLY A 463 -10.24 20.74 -3.74
N VAL A 464 -11.45 20.26 -3.72
CA VAL A 464 -12.19 19.94 -2.51
C VAL A 464 -12.92 18.64 -2.69
N SER A 465 -12.88 17.80 -1.67
CA SER A 465 -13.69 16.59 -1.60
C SER A 465 -14.62 16.69 -0.40
N PHE A 466 -15.74 16.04 -0.53
CA PHE A 466 -16.82 16.00 0.44
C PHE A 466 -17.19 14.55 0.69
N GLN A 467 -17.33 14.16 1.95
CA GLN A 467 -17.82 12.85 2.36
C GLN A 467 -18.97 13.01 3.36
N ASN A 468 -20.08 12.32 3.09
CA ASN A 468 -21.17 12.19 4.03
C ASN A 468 -21.47 10.72 4.26
N TYR A 469 -21.43 10.28 5.50
CA TYR A 469 -21.80 8.92 5.85
C TYR A 469 -22.87 8.86 6.93
N HIS A 470 -23.66 7.81 6.86
CA HIS A 470 -24.67 7.44 7.82
C HIS A 470 -24.49 5.99 8.22
N ARG A 471 -24.09 5.75 9.45
CA ARG A 471 -23.87 4.44 10.07
C ARG A 471 -24.99 4.11 11.03
N SER A 472 -25.40 2.85 11.07
CA SER A 472 -26.36 2.32 12.06
C SER A 472 -25.92 0.93 12.52
N PHE A 473 -26.09 0.68 13.82
CA PHE A 473 -25.71 -0.54 14.51
C PHE A 473 -26.94 -1.26 15.06
N ALA A 474 -26.78 -2.54 15.44
CA ALA A 474 -27.87 -3.38 15.96
C ALA A 474 -28.45 -2.86 17.28
N ASP A 475 -27.66 -2.21 18.12
CA ASP A 475 -28.07 -1.59 19.38
C ASP A 475 -28.93 -0.32 19.21
N GLY A 476 -29.21 0.08 17.96
CA GLY A 476 -29.93 1.29 17.62
C GLY A 476 -29.07 2.54 17.50
N THR A 477 -27.78 2.47 17.80
CA THR A 477 -26.85 3.59 17.62
C THR A 477 -26.80 4.04 16.17
N ARG A 478 -26.89 5.36 15.95
CA ARG A 478 -26.81 5.98 14.62
C ARG A 478 -25.81 7.12 14.63
N VAL A 479 -24.92 7.12 13.66
CA VAL A 479 -23.89 8.15 13.49
C VAL A 479 -23.99 8.76 12.10
N LYS A 480 -24.15 10.07 12.03
CA LYS A 480 -24.06 10.85 10.78
C LYS A 480 -22.88 11.79 10.88
N LYS A 481 -22.12 11.91 9.83
CA LYS A 481 -20.99 12.83 9.77
C LYS A 481 -20.78 13.34 8.34
N THR A 482 -20.35 14.59 8.27
CA THR A 482 -19.93 15.25 7.04
C THR A 482 -18.52 15.76 7.23
N ASP A 483 -17.66 15.43 6.29
CA ASP A 483 -16.26 15.85 6.27
C ASP A 483 -15.92 16.50 4.93
N PHE A 484 -15.03 17.51 4.98
CA PHE A 484 -14.49 18.21 3.81
C PHE A 484 -12.98 18.05 3.77
N PHE A 485 -12.44 17.83 2.60
CA PHE A 485 -11.02 17.60 2.36
C PHE A 485 -10.53 18.62 1.33
N PRO A 486 -10.06 19.79 1.77
CA PRO A 486 -9.42 20.72 0.87
C PRO A 486 -8.05 20.20 0.45
N LYS A 487 -7.71 20.47 -0.79
CA LYS A 487 -6.41 20.23 -1.39
C LYS A 487 -5.96 21.47 -2.14
N PHE A 488 -4.70 21.79 -2.02
CA PHE A 488 -4.08 22.86 -2.78
C PHE A 488 -2.64 22.47 -3.08
N ASN A 489 -2.20 22.75 -4.30
CA ASN A 489 -0.80 22.60 -4.67
C ASN A 489 -0.44 23.71 -5.65
N ILE A 490 0.72 24.31 -5.44
CA ILE A 490 1.32 25.25 -6.37
C ILE A 490 2.75 24.81 -6.64
N SER A 491 3.13 24.73 -7.89
CA SER A 491 4.49 24.36 -8.26
C SER A 491 5.06 25.34 -9.29
N TYR A 492 6.34 25.59 -9.17
CA TYR A 492 7.14 26.37 -10.09
C TYR A 492 8.30 25.52 -10.60
N ALA A 493 8.43 25.47 -11.89
CA ALA A 493 9.41 24.64 -12.55
C ALA A 493 10.30 25.49 -13.46
N TRP A 494 11.60 25.29 -13.39
CA TRP A 494 12.61 25.93 -14.24
C TRP A 494 13.68 24.91 -14.59
N ASP A 495 14.13 24.92 -15.82
CA ASP A 495 15.10 23.96 -16.35
C ASP A 495 14.82 22.52 -15.89
N ASN A 496 15.70 21.97 -15.07
CA ASN A 496 15.57 20.63 -14.50
C ASN A 496 15.06 20.64 -13.05
N SER A 497 14.71 21.81 -12.50
CA SER A 497 14.34 21.98 -11.11
C SER A 497 12.85 22.24 -10.93
N ASN A 498 12.32 21.87 -9.79
CA ASN A 498 10.93 22.12 -9.41
C ASN A 498 10.84 22.43 -7.91
N LEU A 499 10.05 23.44 -7.57
CA LEU A 499 9.66 23.74 -6.20
C LEU A 499 8.14 23.65 -6.11
N ALA A 500 7.64 22.89 -5.14
CA ALA A 500 6.21 22.70 -4.93
C ALA A 500 5.84 22.92 -3.46
N LEU A 501 4.76 23.66 -3.24
CA LEU A 501 4.10 23.82 -1.95
C LEU A 501 2.72 23.17 -2.06
N GLY A 502 2.45 22.20 -1.22
CA GLY A 502 1.22 21.45 -1.23
C GLY A 502 0.55 21.36 0.13
N TYR A 503 -0.78 21.36 0.14
CA TYR A 503 -1.61 20.98 1.26
C TYR A 503 -2.61 19.93 0.80
N SER A 504 -2.70 18.84 1.54
CA SER A 504 -3.72 17.81 1.35
C SER A 504 -4.27 17.36 2.68
N SER A 505 -5.50 16.89 2.67
CA SER A 505 -6.13 16.30 3.85
C SER A 505 -6.80 14.99 3.50
N TYR A 506 -6.79 14.05 4.45
CA TYR A 506 -7.37 12.72 4.29
C TYR A 506 -7.96 12.22 5.61
N LEU A 507 -8.76 11.17 5.53
CA LEU A 507 -9.36 10.50 6.68
C LEU A 507 -8.73 9.13 6.91
N ASN A 508 -8.55 8.81 8.20
CA ASN A 508 -8.43 7.44 8.67
C ASN A 508 -9.75 7.06 9.35
N ASP A 509 -10.51 6.23 8.70
CA ASP A 509 -11.75 5.70 9.27
C ASP A 509 -11.43 4.58 10.27
N PRO A 510 -12.10 4.54 11.44
CA PRO A 510 -11.99 3.40 12.32
C PRO A 510 -12.53 2.15 11.62
N SER A 511 -11.88 1.02 11.84
CA SER A 511 -12.35 -0.27 11.35
C SER A 511 -13.70 -0.62 11.99
N ILE A 512 -14.50 -1.46 11.33
CA ILE A 512 -15.77 -1.92 11.89
C ILE A 512 -15.57 -2.55 13.28
N TRP A 513 -14.51 -3.33 13.47
CA TRP A 513 -14.13 -3.97 14.73
C TRP A 513 -13.88 -3.00 15.86
N GLN A 514 -13.27 -1.85 15.56
CA GLN A 514 -13.07 -0.78 16.55
C GLN A 514 -14.37 -0.09 16.97
N MET A 515 -15.41 -0.22 16.14
CA MET A 515 -16.71 0.44 16.37
C MET A 515 -17.78 -0.49 16.94
N LEU A 516 -17.64 -1.81 16.84
CA LEU A 516 -18.65 -2.75 17.33
C LEU A 516 -18.81 -2.65 18.85
N PRO A 517 -20.04 -2.41 19.38
CA PRO A 517 -20.26 -2.05 20.79
C PRO A 517 -20.24 -3.23 21.77
N PHE A 518 -19.79 -4.41 21.36
CA PHE A 518 -19.74 -5.59 22.20
C PHE A 518 -18.32 -5.96 22.62
N ILE A 519 -18.22 -6.82 23.62
CA ILE A 519 -16.93 -7.36 24.08
C ILE A 519 -16.60 -8.61 23.26
N LYS A 520 -15.54 -8.55 22.47
CA LYS A 520 -14.96 -9.70 21.79
C LYS A 520 -13.83 -10.27 22.64
N LYS A 521 -13.85 -11.56 22.89
CA LYS A 521 -12.75 -12.26 23.53
C LYS A 521 -11.71 -12.63 22.47
N GLU A 522 -10.49 -12.12 22.58
CA GLU A 522 -9.39 -12.38 21.66
C GLU A 522 -8.55 -13.59 22.11
N SER A 523 -8.48 -13.81 23.41
CA SER A 523 -7.84 -14.94 24.06
C SER A 523 -8.46 -15.13 25.45
N PRO A 524 -8.11 -16.19 26.19
CA PRO A 524 -8.61 -16.38 27.56
C PRO A 524 -8.45 -15.15 28.46
N ASN A 525 -7.35 -14.42 28.31
CA ASN A 525 -6.98 -13.29 29.17
C ASN A 525 -7.16 -11.92 28.53
N ILE A 526 -7.51 -11.84 27.23
CA ILE A 526 -7.62 -10.59 26.49
C ILE A 526 -9.02 -10.45 25.90
N SER A 527 -9.67 -9.35 26.22
CA SER A 527 -10.95 -8.97 25.64
C SER A 527 -10.87 -7.57 25.05
N THR A 528 -11.44 -7.38 23.89
CA THR A 528 -11.54 -6.09 23.22
C THR A 528 -12.99 -5.64 23.16
N LYS A 529 -13.22 -4.32 23.28
CA LYS A 529 -14.54 -3.71 23.12
C LYS A 529 -14.42 -2.53 22.17
N GLY A 530 -15.22 -2.51 21.14
CA GLY A 530 -15.32 -1.38 20.23
C GLY A 530 -16.14 -0.23 20.80
N ASN A 531 -15.97 0.94 20.19
CA ASN A 531 -16.72 2.15 20.52
C ASN A 531 -17.45 2.65 19.26
N PRO A 532 -18.81 2.56 19.18
CA PRO A 532 -19.57 2.97 18.00
C PRO A 532 -19.50 4.49 17.73
N TYR A 533 -19.11 5.28 18.74
CA TYR A 533 -18.97 6.73 18.64
C TYR A 533 -17.58 7.17 18.16
N LEU A 534 -16.68 6.24 17.84
CA LEU A 534 -15.38 6.59 17.26
C LEU A 534 -15.58 7.42 16.00
N LYS A 535 -14.89 8.55 15.97
CA LYS A 535 -14.87 9.46 14.83
C LYS A 535 -13.67 9.15 13.96
N SER A 536 -13.83 9.31 12.66
CA SER A 536 -12.71 9.27 11.73
C SER A 536 -11.68 10.32 12.11
N GLN A 537 -10.41 9.94 12.10
CA GLN A 537 -9.29 10.85 12.33
C GLN A 537 -9.01 11.64 11.06
N LYS A 538 -9.13 12.95 11.12
CA LYS A 538 -8.77 13.84 10.02
C LYS A 538 -7.31 14.23 10.12
N ASN A 539 -6.55 13.96 9.07
CA ASN A 539 -5.14 14.32 8.96
C ASN A 539 -4.98 15.38 7.88
N GLY A 540 -4.05 16.28 8.09
CA GLY A 540 -3.64 17.28 7.10
C GLY A 540 -2.12 17.27 6.97
N THR A 541 -1.63 17.38 5.75
CA THR A 541 -0.20 17.44 5.43
C THR A 541 0.08 18.72 4.67
N LEU A 542 0.96 19.55 5.20
CA LEU A 542 1.59 20.65 4.48
C LEU A 542 2.98 20.19 4.05
N SER A 543 3.26 20.23 2.75
CA SER A 543 4.55 19.82 2.19
C SER A 543 5.20 20.95 1.43
N LEU A 544 6.52 21.06 1.56
CA LEU A 544 7.37 21.87 0.69
C LEU A 544 8.41 20.93 0.09
N GLU A 545 8.38 20.80 -1.22
CA GLU A 545 9.24 19.89 -1.95
C GLU A 545 10.10 20.68 -2.92
N TYR A 546 11.41 20.54 -2.82
CA TYR A 546 12.37 21.00 -3.82
C TYR A 546 13.00 19.78 -4.48
N ARG A 547 13.10 19.85 -5.79
CA ARG A 547 13.68 18.77 -6.57
C ARG A 547 14.52 19.33 -7.70
N ASP A 548 15.74 18.84 -7.81
CA ASP A 548 16.67 19.19 -8.89
C ASP A 548 17.12 17.90 -9.58
N LEU A 549 16.94 17.84 -10.89
CA LEU A 549 17.32 16.72 -11.74
C LEU A 549 18.49 17.15 -12.64
N CYS A 550 19.63 17.47 -12.05
CA CYS A 550 20.87 17.63 -12.81
C CYS A 550 21.31 16.29 -13.38
N LYS A 551 22.03 16.29 -14.52
CA LYS A 551 22.56 15.06 -15.15
C LYS A 551 23.44 14.22 -14.21
N THR A 552 23.99 14.82 -13.16
CA THR A 552 24.94 14.20 -12.22
C THR A 552 24.45 14.15 -10.78
N LEU A 553 23.39 14.89 -10.42
CA LEU A 553 22.86 14.97 -9.06
C LEU A 553 21.35 15.09 -9.10
N SER A 554 20.66 14.22 -8.37
CA SER A 554 19.25 14.37 -8.05
C SER A 554 19.13 14.71 -6.56
N LEU A 555 18.62 15.90 -6.26
CA LEU A 555 18.35 16.34 -4.90
C LEU A 555 16.84 16.46 -4.71
N GLU A 556 16.29 15.74 -3.73
CA GLU A 556 14.91 15.86 -3.30
C GLU A 556 14.90 16.25 -1.81
N ILE A 557 14.37 17.42 -1.49
CA ILE A 557 14.15 17.88 -0.13
C ILE A 557 12.66 17.97 0.10
N CYS A 558 12.13 17.21 1.04
CA CYS A 558 10.72 17.19 1.40
C CYS A 558 10.57 17.58 2.87
N LEU A 559 9.85 18.65 3.12
CA LEU A 559 9.46 19.07 4.46
C LEU A 559 7.98 18.81 4.63
N TYR A 560 7.61 17.98 5.60
CA TYR A 560 6.23 17.64 5.91
C TYR A 560 5.84 18.13 7.30
N HIS A 561 4.70 18.78 7.39
CA HIS A 561 4.06 19.07 8.67
C HIS A 561 2.70 18.37 8.72
N TYR A 562 2.53 17.47 9.68
CA TYR A 562 1.31 16.68 9.85
C TYR A 562 0.43 17.31 10.94
N PHE A 563 -0.81 17.63 10.60
CA PHE A 563 -1.81 18.07 11.53
C PHE A 563 -2.73 16.90 11.87
N PHE A 564 -2.68 16.48 13.13
CA PHE A 564 -3.60 15.47 13.64
C PHE A 564 -4.71 16.15 14.40
N VAL A 565 -5.96 15.89 14.04
CA VAL A 565 -7.08 16.15 14.92
C VAL A 565 -7.18 14.95 15.86
N PRO A 566 -6.85 15.10 17.16
CA PRO A 566 -6.85 13.96 18.07
C PRO A 566 -8.23 13.31 18.06
N LEU A 567 -8.26 11.98 18.07
CA LEU A 567 -9.40 11.21 18.49
C LEU A 567 -9.73 11.72 19.90
N SER A 568 -10.91 12.29 20.12
CA SER A 568 -11.37 12.59 21.47
C SER A 568 -11.59 11.25 22.17
N TYR A 569 -10.56 10.76 22.85
CA TYR A 569 -10.71 9.70 23.84
C TYR A 569 -11.46 10.30 25.01
N GLU A 570 -12.78 10.19 25.04
CA GLU A 570 -13.46 10.07 26.30
C GLU A 570 -13.10 8.68 26.82
N THR A 571 -12.02 8.60 27.59
CA THR A 571 -11.69 7.45 28.41
C THR A 571 -12.84 7.29 29.40
N ALA A 572 -13.73 6.34 29.12
CA ALA A 572 -14.53 5.76 30.17
C ALA A 572 -13.55 5.03 31.10
N THR A 573 -13.13 5.70 32.14
CA THR A 573 -12.32 5.18 33.23
C THR A 573 -13.21 4.27 34.08
N LEU A 574 -13.47 3.06 33.60
CA LEU A 574 -14.08 2.00 34.40
C LEU A 574 -13.77 0.67 33.75
N LEU A 575 -12.72 0.06 34.19
CA LEU A 575 -12.11 -1.25 33.96
C LEU A 575 -10.62 -1.10 33.52
N SER A 576 -9.89 -0.33 34.31
CA SER A 576 -8.47 -0.02 34.04
C SER A 576 -7.50 -1.09 34.47
N GLN A 577 -7.91 -2.33 34.66
CA GLN A 577 -6.97 -3.35 35.07
C GLN A 577 -6.64 -4.40 34.00
N LEU A 578 -7.34 -4.46 32.85
CA LEU A 578 -7.09 -5.53 31.85
C LEU A 578 -7.30 -5.13 30.38
N CYS A 579 -7.51 -3.86 30.02
CA CYS A 579 -7.68 -3.47 28.62
C CYS A 579 -6.59 -2.50 28.17
N ARG A 580 -5.59 -2.97 27.42
CA ARG A 580 -4.70 -2.12 26.63
C ARG A 580 -5.28 -1.93 25.23
N PRO A 581 -5.33 -0.69 24.69
CA PRO A 581 -5.52 -0.54 23.26
C PRO A 581 -4.28 -1.08 22.55
N VAL A 582 -4.42 -2.16 21.81
CA VAL A 582 -3.38 -2.61 20.89
C VAL A 582 -3.37 -1.64 19.73
N SER A 583 -2.47 -0.65 19.77
CA SER A 583 -2.07 0.09 18.57
C SER A 583 -1.20 -0.85 17.73
N ARG A 584 -1.78 -1.60 16.83
CA ARG A 584 -1.03 -2.15 15.71
C ARG A 584 -0.75 -0.98 14.77
N SER A 585 0.49 -0.48 14.81
CA SER A 585 1.04 0.26 13.68
C SER A 585 1.18 -0.73 12.52
N ALA A 586 0.44 -0.46 11.45
CA ALA A 586 0.67 -1.07 10.16
C ALA A 586 2.04 -0.65 9.61
#